data_281f1232b015c48b1fcafa4d92b510a0
#
_entry.id   281f1232b015c48b1fcafa4d92b510a0
#
_cell.length_a   1.000
_cell.length_b   1.000
_cell.length_c   1.000
_cell.angle_alpha   90.00
_cell.angle_beta   90.00
_cell.angle_gamma   90.00
#
_symmetry.space_group_name_H-M   'P 1'
#
loop_
_entity.id
_entity.type
_entity.pdbx_description
1 polymer ?
#
loop_
_entity_poly.entity_id
_entity_poly.type
_entity_poly.pdbx_seq_one_letter_code
_entity_poly.pdbx_strand_id
1 'polypeptide(L)'
;MAKEIIFSDEARNKLYEGVKKLNDAVKITMGPRGRNVLIQKSFGAPSITKDGVSVAKEVELKDSLENMGASLVREVASKTADQAGDGTTTATVLAHAIFKEGLRNITAGANPIEVKRGMDKACEAIVAELKKLSREVKDKKEIAQVATISANSDEKIGNLIADAMEKVGKDGVITVEEAKSINDELNVVEGMQFDRGYLSPYFITNAEKMTVELSSPYILLFDKKITNLKDLLPVLEQIQKTGKPLLIIAEDIEGEALATLVVNKLRGVLNISAVKAPGFGDRRKAMLEDIAILTGGEVISEELGRTLESATIQDLGQASSVIIDKDNTTIVNGAGEKANIDARVNQIKAQIAETTSDYDREKLQERLAKLSGGVAVIKVGAATETEMKEKKDRVDDALSATKAAVEEGIVIGGGAALIKAKAKIKLDLQGDEAIGAAIVERALRAPLRQIAENAGFDAGVVVNSVENAKDENTGFDAAKGEYVNMLESGIIDPVKVERVALLNAVSVASMLLTTEATISEIKEDKPTMPDMSGMGGMGGMGGMM
;
A
#
# COMPACT_ATOMS: atom_id res chain seq x y z
N MET A 1 -14.32 28.28 16.30
CA MET A 1 -13.03 28.19 17.01
C MET A 1 -12.12 29.27 16.50
N ALA A 2 -11.39 29.96 17.40
CA ALA A 2 -10.38 30.95 17.01
C ALA A 2 -9.21 30.21 16.31
N LYS A 3 -8.56 30.90 15.34
CA LYS A 3 -7.42 30.35 14.61
C LYS A 3 -6.18 31.19 14.87
N GLU A 4 -5.06 30.52 14.98
CA GLU A 4 -3.73 31.11 15.04
C GLU A 4 -3.15 31.15 13.63
N ILE A 5 -2.52 32.25 13.26
CA ILE A 5 -1.85 32.42 11.96
C ILE A 5 -0.39 32.78 12.23
N ILE A 6 0.52 31.95 11.71
CA ILE A 6 1.96 32.16 11.83
C ILE A 6 2.56 32.26 10.42
N PHE A 7 3.55 33.13 10.25
CA PHE A 7 4.12 33.49 8.96
C PHE A 7 5.61 33.17 8.86
N SER A 8 6.10 33.12 7.64
CA SER A 8 7.52 33.13 7.25
C SER A 8 8.34 32.01 7.90
N ASP A 9 9.52 32.33 8.38
CA ASP A 9 10.46 31.36 8.95
C ASP A 9 9.93 30.69 10.23
N GLU A 10 9.12 31.38 11.03
CA GLU A 10 8.55 30.79 12.22
C GLU A 10 7.62 29.63 11.86
N ALA A 11 6.76 29.84 10.85
CA ALA A 11 5.87 28.79 10.34
C ALA A 11 6.68 27.61 9.80
N ARG A 12 7.66 27.86 8.95
CA ARG A 12 8.52 26.81 8.36
C ARG A 12 9.31 26.03 9.40
N ASN A 13 9.84 26.70 10.42
CA ASN A 13 10.59 26.04 11.50
C ASN A 13 9.70 25.13 12.34
N LYS A 14 8.46 25.53 12.64
CA LYS A 14 7.49 24.68 13.34
C LYS A 14 7.14 23.43 12.53
N LEU A 15 6.87 23.61 11.23
CA LEU A 15 6.64 22.48 10.31
C LEU A 15 7.86 21.54 10.28
N TYR A 16 9.09 22.11 10.23
CA TYR A 16 10.33 21.32 10.21
C TYR A 16 10.52 20.47 11.48
N GLU A 17 10.22 21.00 12.67
CA GLU A 17 10.32 20.21 13.90
C GLU A 17 9.35 19.01 13.87
N GLY A 18 8.17 19.17 13.31
CA GLY A 18 7.23 18.06 13.10
C GLY A 18 7.75 17.01 12.12
N VAL A 19 8.26 17.45 10.97
CA VAL A 19 8.89 16.56 9.97
C VAL A 19 10.07 15.81 10.58
N LYS A 20 10.90 16.49 11.36
CA LYS A 20 12.06 15.89 12.02
C LYS A 20 11.66 14.82 13.04
N LYS A 21 10.68 15.10 13.89
CA LYS A 21 10.18 14.13 14.90
C LYS A 21 9.66 12.86 14.24
N LEU A 22 8.87 13.00 13.18
CA LEU A 22 8.38 11.85 12.43
C LEU A 22 9.53 11.08 11.76
N ASN A 23 10.44 11.79 11.06
CA ASN A 23 11.61 11.17 10.45
C ASN A 23 12.47 10.43 11.48
N ASP A 24 12.71 11.01 12.66
CA ASP A 24 13.53 10.39 13.70
C ASP A 24 12.91 9.09 14.24
N ALA A 25 11.58 8.98 14.26
CA ALA A 25 10.89 7.75 14.61
C ALA A 25 10.96 6.69 13.49
N VAL A 26 10.85 7.11 12.23
CA VAL A 26 10.78 6.19 11.08
C VAL A 26 12.16 5.71 10.63
N LYS A 27 13.17 6.59 10.53
CA LYS A 27 14.50 6.29 9.96
C LYS A 27 15.24 5.15 10.65
N ILE A 28 14.94 4.87 11.94
CA ILE A 28 15.60 3.80 12.71
C ILE A 28 15.28 2.41 12.20
N THR A 29 14.20 2.25 11.44
CA THR A 29 13.80 0.97 10.84
C THR A 29 14.57 0.63 9.56
N MET A 30 15.32 1.60 8.99
CA MET A 30 15.92 1.48 7.65
C MET A 30 17.12 0.56 7.59
N GLY A 31 17.15 -0.29 6.56
CA GLY A 31 18.27 -1.16 6.22
C GLY A 31 18.35 -2.46 7.02
N PRO A 32 19.34 -3.34 6.73
CA PRO A 32 19.43 -4.69 7.29
C PRO A 32 19.65 -4.70 8.81
N ARG A 33 20.22 -3.62 9.38
CA ARG A 33 20.39 -3.43 10.82
C ARG A 33 19.40 -2.43 11.43
N GLY A 34 18.30 -2.16 10.71
CA GLY A 34 17.15 -1.40 11.21
C GLY A 34 16.53 -2.06 12.44
N ARG A 35 15.94 -1.23 13.31
CA ARG A 35 15.40 -1.67 14.61
C ARG A 35 13.89 -1.55 14.65
N ASN A 36 13.27 -2.35 15.52
CA ASN A 36 11.85 -2.29 15.76
C ASN A 36 11.44 -1.00 16.47
N VAL A 37 10.22 -0.55 16.18
CA VAL A 37 9.51 0.47 16.93
C VAL A 37 8.39 -0.20 17.73
N LEU A 38 8.29 0.15 18.99
CA LEU A 38 7.20 -0.31 19.87
C LEU A 38 6.11 0.76 19.90
N ILE A 39 4.89 0.39 19.57
CA ILE A 39 3.75 1.29 19.46
C ILE A 39 2.71 0.90 20.50
N GLN A 40 2.35 1.84 21.37
CA GLN A 40 1.26 1.64 22.33
C GLN A 40 -0.08 1.69 21.60
N LYS A 41 -0.93 0.70 21.84
CA LYS A 41 -2.33 0.70 21.34
C LYS A 41 -3.28 1.17 22.46
N SER A 42 -4.40 1.77 22.05
CA SER A 42 -5.44 2.21 23.00
C SER A 42 -6.07 1.04 23.76
N PHE A 43 -6.10 -0.15 23.12
CA PHE A 43 -6.58 -1.41 23.71
C PHE A 43 -5.68 -2.55 23.23
N GLY A 44 -5.46 -3.53 24.12
CA GLY A 44 -4.65 -4.71 23.82
C GLY A 44 -3.14 -4.54 24.09
N ALA A 45 -2.35 -5.46 23.56
CA ALA A 45 -0.90 -5.44 23.68
C ALA A 45 -0.27 -4.38 22.75
N PRO A 46 0.91 -3.80 23.11
CA PRO A 46 1.66 -2.96 22.20
C PRO A 46 2.01 -3.72 20.92
N SER A 47 2.00 -3.04 19.78
CA SER A 47 2.49 -3.59 18.51
C SER A 47 3.98 -3.31 18.34
N ILE A 48 4.67 -4.24 17.69
CA ILE A 48 6.08 -4.12 17.32
C ILE A 48 6.15 -4.17 15.80
N THR A 49 6.82 -3.20 15.18
CA THR A 49 6.97 -3.16 13.73
C THR A 49 8.31 -2.58 13.30
N LYS A 50 8.77 -2.97 12.10
CA LYS A 50 9.84 -2.32 11.35
C LYS A 50 9.32 -1.57 10.12
N ASP A 51 8.05 -1.71 9.79
CA ASP A 51 7.46 -1.02 8.65
C ASP A 51 7.38 0.49 8.90
N GLY A 52 7.97 1.26 7.98
CA GLY A 52 8.07 2.71 8.08
C GLY A 52 6.72 3.41 7.96
N VAL A 53 5.78 2.91 7.15
CA VAL A 53 4.45 3.54 7.02
C VAL A 53 3.59 3.29 8.25
N SER A 54 3.66 2.12 8.86
CA SER A 54 2.98 1.81 10.12
C SER A 54 3.48 2.72 11.24
N VAL A 55 4.80 2.93 11.35
CA VAL A 55 5.35 3.88 12.32
C VAL A 55 4.88 5.31 12.02
N ALA A 56 4.93 5.75 10.76
CA ALA A 56 4.55 7.10 10.38
C ALA A 56 3.07 7.41 10.69
N LYS A 57 2.17 6.45 10.49
CA LYS A 57 0.73 6.57 10.76
C LYS A 57 0.41 6.80 12.25
N GLU A 58 1.23 6.29 13.15
CA GLU A 58 1.03 6.40 14.61
C GLU A 58 1.64 7.67 15.22
N VAL A 59 2.43 8.44 14.44
CA VAL A 59 3.01 9.69 14.93
C VAL A 59 1.97 10.80 14.93
N GLU A 60 1.53 11.20 16.12
CA GLU A 60 0.65 12.34 16.36
C GLU A 60 1.28 13.27 17.39
N LEU A 61 1.40 14.58 17.08
CA LEU A 61 2.09 15.55 17.90
C LEU A 61 1.10 16.51 18.59
N LYS A 62 1.44 16.94 19.80
CA LYS A 62 0.59 17.88 20.59
C LYS A 62 0.51 19.26 19.96
N ASP A 63 1.63 19.80 19.48
CA ASP A 63 1.69 21.09 18.80
C ASP A 63 1.03 20.93 17.42
N SER A 64 0.02 21.76 17.13
CA SER A 64 -0.77 21.66 15.91
C SER A 64 0.04 21.92 14.64
N LEU A 65 1.04 22.82 14.70
CA LEU A 65 1.89 23.15 13.56
C LEU A 65 2.94 22.08 13.31
N GLU A 66 3.57 21.58 14.38
CA GLU A 66 4.46 20.43 14.25
C GLU A 66 3.70 19.20 13.70
N ASN A 67 2.47 18.97 14.19
CA ASN A 67 1.64 17.87 13.70
C ASN A 67 1.24 18.06 12.24
N MET A 68 1.07 19.28 11.77
CA MET A 68 0.80 19.58 10.36
C MET A 68 2.01 19.19 9.48
N GLY A 69 3.24 19.54 9.90
CA GLY A 69 4.47 19.11 9.21
C GLY A 69 4.64 17.58 9.21
N ALA A 70 4.42 16.92 10.34
CA ALA A 70 4.44 15.46 10.45
C ALA A 70 3.39 14.82 9.55
N SER A 71 2.17 15.36 9.49
CA SER A 71 1.06 14.83 8.67
C SER A 71 1.37 14.86 7.17
N LEU A 72 2.03 15.91 6.68
CA LEU A 72 2.42 16.00 5.26
C LEU A 72 3.47 14.93 4.90
N VAL A 73 4.45 14.67 5.76
CA VAL A 73 5.42 13.60 5.51
C VAL A 73 4.83 12.20 5.75
N ARG A 74 3.87 12.05 6.65
CA ARG A 74 3.06 10.82 6.76
C ARG A 74 2.32 10.52 5.44
N GLU A 75 1.81 11.55 4.76
CA GLU A 75 1.19 11.40 3.44
C GLU A 75 2.22 10.92 2.38
N VAL A 76 3.49 11.39 2.44
CA VAL A 76 4.57 10.87 1.58
C VAL A 76 4.74 9.37 1.76
N ALA A 77 4.83 8.90 3.01
CA ALA A 77 4.98 7.47 3.30
C ALA A 77 3.77 6.67 2.80
N SER A 78 2.55 7.15 3.07
CA SER A 78 1.31 6.48 2.64
C SER A 78 1.18 6.41 1.12
N LYS A 79 1.42 7.53 0.39
CA LYS A 79 1.39 7.53 -1.08
C LYS A 79 2.46 6.62 -1.69
N THR A 80 3.63 6.53 -1.07
CA THR A 80 4.69 5.65 -1.54
C THR A 80 4.30 4.17 -1.35
N ALA A 81 3.71 3.82 -0.21
CA ALA A 81 3.11 2.51 0.00
C ALA A 81 2.05 2.17 -1.05
N ASP A 82 1.11 3.10 -1.31
CA ASP A 82 0.02 2.90 -2.28
C ASP A 82 0.50 2.70 -3.72
N GLN A 83 1.59 3.38 -4.12
CA GLN A 83 2.07 3.39 -5.50
C GLN A 83 3.13 2.32 -5.81
N ALA A 84 3.98 2.01 -4.83
CA ALA A 84 5.11 1.09 -5.01
C ALA A 84 5.10 -0.08 -4.01
N GLY A 85 4.29 -0.01 -2.96
CA GLY A 85 4.16 -1.04 -1.93
C GLY A 85 5.37 -1.17 -1.00
N ASP A 86 6.44 -0.41 -1.24
CA ASP A 86 7.68 -0.39 -0.46
C ASP A 86 8.36 0.99 -0.58
N GLY A 87 9.49 1.21 0.10
CA GLY A 87 10.26 2.46 0.03
C GLY A 87 9.74 3.60 0.90
N THR A 88 8.81 3.34 1.80
CA THR A 88 8.15 4.33 2.68
C THR A 88 9.15 5.05 3.58
N THR A 89 10.09 4.31 4.17
CA THR A 89 11.19 4.86 4.98
C THR A 89 12.15 5.69 4.15
N THR A 90 12.52 5.23 2.94
CA THR A 90 13.36 5.97 2.00
C THR A 90 12.73 7.31 1.62
N ALA A 91 11.44 7.31 1.29
CA ALA A 91 10.69 8.53 0.96
C ALA A 91 10.64 9.53 2.12
N THR A 92 10.43 9.05 3.35
CA THR A 92 10.43 9.87 4.57
C THR A 92 11.80 10.50 4.82
N VAL A 93 12.88 9.73 4.71
CA VAL A 93 14.26 10.20 4.89
C VAL A 93 14.64 11.22 3.83
N LEU A 94 14.27 10.99 2.56
CA LEU A 94 14.48 11.94 1.47
C LEU A 94 13.71 13.24 1.69
N ALA A 95 12.42 13.18 2.05
CA ALA A 95 11.59 14.35 2.29
C ALA A 95 12.17 15.23 3.41
N HIS A 96 12.58 14.61 4.53
CA HIS A 96 13.27 15.33 5.61
C HIS A 96 14.58 15.95 5.15
N ALA A 97 15.42 15.21 4.41
CA ALA A 97 16.72 15.71 3.95
C ALA A 97 16.57 16.90 2.98
N ILE A 98 15.63 16.81 2.04
CA ILE A 98 15.32 17.88 1.08
C ILE A 98 14.79 19.11 1.82
N PHE A 99 13.82 18.93 2.72
CA PHE A 99 13.24 20.05 3.47
C PHE A 99 14.30 20.74 4.35
N LYS A 100 15.15 19.97 5.04
CA LYS A 100 16.24 20.48 5.87
C LYS A 100 17.22 21.33 5.08
N GLU A 101 17.70 20.85 3.95
CA GLU A 101 18.65 21.59 3.10
C GLU A 101 17.97 22.80 2.43
N GLY A 102 16.72 22.65 1.99
CA GLY A 102 15.94 23.73 1.39
C GLY A 102 15.67 24.87 2.38
N LEU A 103 15.27 24.55 3.60
CA LEU A 103 15.01 25.54 4.66
C LEU A 103 16.22 26.43 4.92
N ARG A 104 17.43 25.86 4.99
CA ARG A 104 18.67 26.64 5.15
C ARG A 104 18.90 27.66 4.04
N ASN A 105 18.64 27.27 2.79
CA ASN A 105 18.84 28.14 1.64
C ASN A 105 17.78 29.24 1.56
N ILE A 106 16.51 28.93 1.88
CA ILE A 106 15.41 29.90 1.88
C ILE A 106 15.60 30.92 3.00
N THR A 107 15.96 30.48 4.21
CA THR A 107 16.31 31.41 5.31
C THR A 107 17.52 32.27 4.96
N ALA A 108 18.42 31.80 4.09
CA ALA A 108 19.54 32.61 3.57
C ALA A 108 19.14 33.58 2.43
N GLY A 109 17.85 33.61 2.03
CA GLY A 109 17.29 34.56 1.08
C GLY A 109 17.05 34.03 -0.33
N ALA A 110 17.20 32.74 -0.59
CA ALA A 110 16.86 32.15 -1.88
C ALA A 110 15.34 32.20 -2.13
N ASN A 111 14.93 32.46 -3.38
CA ASN A 111 13.53 32.51 -3.78
C ASN A 111 12.88 31.11 -3.76
N PRO A 112 11.88 30.85 -2.91
CA PRO A 112 11.30 29.52 -2.76
C PRO A 112 10.71 28.93 -4.04
N ILE A 113 10.15 29.79 -4.92
CA ILE A 113 9.51 29.37 -6.16
C ILE A 113 10.55 28.92 -7.19
N GLU A 114 11.67 29.65 -7.32
CA GLU A 114 12.76 29.27 -8.21
C GLU A 114 13.51 28.04 -7.69
N VAL A 115 13.74 27.97 -6.39
CA VAL A 115 14.28 26.77 -5.74
C VAL A 115 13.41 25.55 -6.05
N LYS A 116 12.08 25.65 -5.92
CA LYS A 116 11.15 24.58 -6.29
C LYS A 116 11.31 24.16 -7.76
N ARG A 117 11.39 25.11 -8.70
CA ARG A 117 11.60 24.79 -10.12
C ARG A 117 12.89 24.02 -10.37
N GLY A 118 13.97 24.41 -9.68
CA GLY A 118 15.24 23.70 -9.74
C GLY A 118 15.16 22.29 -9.17
N MET A 119 14.44 22.11 -8.05
CA MET A 119 14.18 20.80 -7.46
C MET A 119 13.39 19.88 -8.41
N ASP A 120 12.34 20.40 -9.05
CA ASP A 120 11.51 19.64 -9.99
C ASP A 120 12.36 19.17 -11.20
N LYS A 121 13.18 20.05 -11.80
CA LYS A 121 14.10 19.72 -12.91
C LYS A 121 15.13 18.66 -12.51
N ALA A 122 15.70 18.76 -11.33
CA ALA A 122 16.65 17.78 -10.83
C ALA A 122 15.98 16.41 -10.61
N CYS A 123 14.80 16.41 -10.03
CA CYS A 123 14.02 15.20 -9.82
C CYS A 123 13.72 14.47 -11.14
N GLU A 124 13.23 15.19 -12.15
CA GLU A 124 12.97 14.64 -13.49
C GLU A 124 14.22 14.03 -14.12
N ALA A 125 15.36 14.73 -14.03
CA ALA A 125 16.64 14.25 -14.57
C ALA A 125 17.14 12.98 -13.87
N ILE A 126 17.02 12.93 -12.53
CA ILE A 126 17.42 11.74 -11.74
C ILE A 126 16.51 10.56 -12.05
N VAL A 127 15.19 10.77 -12.13
CA VAL A 127 14.22 9.73 -12.50
C VAL A 127 14.52 9.18 -13.90
N ALA A 128 14.82 10.05 -14.86
CA ALA A 128 15.21 9.61 -16.21
C ALA A 128 16.50 8.78 -16.20
N GLU A 129 17.46 9.14 -15.35
CA GLU A 129 18.71 8.40 -15.25
C GLU A 129 18.54 7.07 -14.51
N LEU A 130 17.72 7.00 -13.45
CA LEU A 130 17.36 5.74 -12.79
C LEU A 130 16.74 4.74 -13.77
N LYS A 131 15.85 5.21 -14.67
CA LYS A 131 15.29 4.36 -15.72
C LYS A 131 16.32 3.83 -16.71
N LYS A 132 17.37 4.60 -17.03
CA LYS A 132 18.48 4.13 -17.88
C LYS A 132 19.40 3.12 -17.16
N LEU A 133 19.56 3.28 -15.84
CA LEU A 133 20.32 2.34 -15.01
C LEU A 133 19.55 1.04 -14.74
N SER A 134 18.25 1.05 -15.00
CA SER A 134 17.37 -0.11 -14.81
C SER A 134 17.76 -1.26 -15.71
N ARG A 135 17.66 -2.47 -15.20
CA ARG A 135 17.68 -3.70 -15.96
C ARG A 135 16.49 -4.60 -15.60
N GLU A 136 15.99 -5.34 -16.56
CA GLU A 136 14.91 -6.29 -16.33
C GLU A 136 15.33 -7.41 -15.37
N VAL A 137 14.36 -7.92 -14.62
CA VAL A 137 14.53 -9.12 -13.78
C VAL A 137 14.58 -10.34 -14.70
N LYS A 138 15.69 -11.09 -14.64
CA LYS A 138 15.99 -12.18 -15.59
C LYS A 138 15.36 -13.51 -15.19
N ASP A 139 15.50 -13.88 -13.93
CA ASP A 139 15.20 -15.23 -13.49
C ASP A 139 14.61 -15.27 -12.06
N LYS A 140 14.22 -16.47 -11.65
CA LYS A 140 13.70 -16.77 -10.32
C LYS A 140 14.66 -16.36 -9.18
N LYS A 141 15.98 -16.45 -9.43
CA LYS A 141 16.99 -16.08 -8.42
C LYS A 141 16.96 -14.59 -8.13
N GLU A 142 16.85 -13.75 -9.16
CA GLU A 142 16.74 -12.29 -8.98
C GLU A 142 15.42 -11.90 -8.32
N ILE A 143 14.32 -12.59 -8.65
CA ILE A 143 13.04 -12.43 -7.93
C ILE A 143 13.21 -12.73 -6.44
N ALA A 144 13.84 -13.85 -6.10
CA ALA A 144 14.11 -14.21 -4.72
C ALA A 144 15.02 -13.19 -4.01
N GLN A 145 16.00 -12.62 -4.71
CA GLN A 145 16.89 -11.59 -4.16
C GLN A 145 16.14 -10.29 -3.84
N VAL A 146 15.31 -9.79 -4.76
CA VAL A 146 14.46 -8.61 -4.49
C VAL A 146 13.59 -8.85 -3.27
N ALA A 147 12.87 -9.97 -3.26
CA ALA A 147 11.98 -10.31 -2.16
C ALA A 147 12.73 -10.48 -0.82
N THR A 148 13.94 -11.07 -0.86
CA THR A 148 14.79 -11.22 0.34
C THR A 148 15.19 -9.85 0.90
N ILE A 149 15.62 -8.92 0.06
CA ILE A 149 16.05 -7.58 0.50
C ILE A 149 14.88 -6.83 1.12
N SER A 150 13.73 -6.79 0.46
CA SER A 150 12.52 -6.13 1.00
C SER A 150 12.00 -6.83 2.26
N ALA A 151 12.18 -8.14 2.38
CA ALA A 151 11.87 -8.91 3.60
C ALA A 151 12.92 -8.78 4.73
N ASN A 152 13.71 -7.71 4.77
CA ASN A 152 14.78 -7.52 5.77
C ASN A 152 15.83 -8.65 5.79
N SER A 153 16.25 -9.13 4.62
CA SER A 153 17.23 -10.21 4.41
C SER A 153 16.74 -11.60 4.85
N ASP A 154 15.42 -11.83 4.85
CA ASP A 154 14.83 -13.13 5.10
C ASP A 154 14.76 -13.98 3.81
N GLU A 155 15.75 -14.85 3.61
CA GLU A 155 15.82 -15.72 2.42
C GLU A 155 14.64 -16.70 2.31
N LYS A 156 14.01 -17.08 3.42
CA LYS A 156 12.86 -18.00 3.40
C LYS A 156 11.66 -17.31 2.75
N ILE A 157 11.39 -16.07 3.14
CA ILE A 157 10.34 -15.25 2.54
C ILE A 157 10.67 -15.00 1.06
N GLY A 158 11.92 -14.63 0.75
CA GLY A 158 12.36 -14.41 -0.63
C GLY A 158 12.10 -15.60 -1.56
N ASN A 159 12.50 -16.80 -1.13
CA ASN A 159 12.26 -18.02 -1.88
C ASN A 159 10.77 -18.36 -2.01
N LEU A 160 9.99 -18.17 -0.94
CA LEU A 160 8.55 -18.44 -0.94
C LEU A 160 7.81 -17.58 -1.98
N ILE A 161 8.16 -16.30 -2.08
CA ILE A 161 7.58 -15.38 -3.08
C ILE A 161 8.03 -15.77 -4.50
N ALA A 162 9.29 -16.10 -4.70
CA ALA A 162 9.79 -16.55 -5.99
C ALA A 162 9.11 -17.85 -6.45
N ASP A 163 8.88 -18.80 -5.54
CA ASP A 163 8.13 -20.03 -5.81
C ASP A 163 6.66 -19.73 -6.15
N ALA A 164 6.04 -18.77 -5.47
CA ALA A 164 4.69 -18.35 -5.77
C ALA A 164 4.58 -17.75 -7.18
N MET A 165 5.49 -16.83 -7.52
CA MET A 165 5.52 -16.21 -8.86
C MET A 165 5.82 -17.20 -9.98
N GLU A 166 6.66 -18.21 -9.74
CA GLU A 166 6.92 -19.28 -10.72
C GLU A 166 5.65 -20.08 -11.01
N LYS A 167 4.81 -20.35 -9.97
CA LYS A 167 3.60 -21.15 -10.12
C LYS A 167 2.47 -20.42 -10.83
N VAL A 168 2.29 -19.12 -10.58
CA VAL A 168 1.18 -18.34 -11.17
C VAL A 168 1.61 -17.42 -12.32
N GLY A 169 2.91 -17.31 -12.59
CA GLY A 169 3.48 -16.43 -13.62
C GLY A 169 3.68 -14.99 -13.10
N LYS A 170 4.32 -14.17 -13.97
CA LYS A 170 4.69 -12.78 -13.61
C LYS A 170 3.48 -11.89 -13.33
N ASP A 171 2.39 -12.11 -14.04
CA ASP A 171 1.12 -11.37 -13.90
C ASP A 171 0.11 -12.10 -12.99
N GLY A 172 0.54 -13.18 -12.36
CA GLY A 172 -0.29 -14.02 -11.51
C GLY A 172 -0.66 -13.34 -10.19
N VAL A 173 -1.81 -13.73 -9.65
CA VAL A 173 -2.31 -13.19 -8.38
C VAL A 173 -1.69 -13.96 -7.23
N ILE A 174 -1.10 -13.21 -6.29
CA ILE A 174 -0.54 -13.76 -5.04
C ILE A 174 -1.18 -13.00 -3.88
N THR A 175 -1.72 -13.74 -2.92
CA THR A 175 -2.31 -13.21 -1.68
C THR A 175 -1.58 -13.74 -0.46
N VAL A 176 -1.62 -12.98 0.64
CA VAL A 176 -0.98 -13.34 1.90
C VAL A 176 -2.06 -13.49 2.97
N GLU A 177 -2.16 -14.68 3.54
CA GLU A 177 -3.14 -15.02 4.58
C GLU A 177 -2.42 -15.51 5.85
N GLU A 178 -3.11 -15.51 6.98
CA GLU A 178 -2.62 -16.09 8.22
C GLU A 178 -2.78 -17.61 8.20
N ALA A 179 -1.71 -18.33 8.57
CA ALA A 179 -1.78 -19.76 8.75
C ALA A 179 -2.38 -20.12 10.12
N LYS A 180 -3.00 -21.29 10.20
CA LYS A 180 -3.41 -21.88 11.49
C LYS A 180 -2.26 -22.64 12.17
N SER A 181 -1.14 -22.79 11.47
CA SER A 181 0.07 -23.49 11.91
C SER A 181 1.22 -22.50 12.15
N ILE A 182 2.31 -22.97 12.78
CA ILE A 182 3.55 -22.18 12.96
C ILE A 182 4.38 -22.08 11.67
N ASN A 183 4.10 -22.95 10.69
CA ASN A 183 4.85 -23.02 9.45
C ASN A 183 4.20 -22.20 8.33
N ASP A 184 5.03 -21.66 7.46
CA ASP A 184 4.57 -21.02 6.22
C ASP A 184 4.20 -22.08 5.19
N GLU A 185 3.15 -21.82 4.43
CA GLU A 185 2.66 -22.70 3.38
C GLU A 185 2.40 -21.91 2.09
N LEU A 186 2.68 -22.53 0.95
CA LEU A 186 2.32 -22.00 -0.38
C LEU A 186 1.33 -22.93 -1.05
N ASN A 187 0.12 -22.45 -1.25
CA ASN A 187 -0.95 -23.15 -1.93
C ASN A 187 -1.34 -22.41 -3.21
N VAL A 188 -1.62 -23.14 -4.28
CA VAL A 188 -2.26 -22.58 -5.47
C VAL A 188 -3.68 -23.09 -5.52
N VAL A 189 -4.63 -22.18 -5.61
CA VAL A 189 -6.06 -22.46 -5.56
C VAL A 189 -6.76 -21.84 -6.76
N GLU A 190 -7.93 -22.33 -7.09
CA GLU A 190 -8.80 -21.69 -8.08
C GLU A 190 -9.21 -20.30 -7.59
N GLY A 191 -9.06 -19.30 -8.44
CA GLY A 191 -9.36 -17.92 -8.06
C GLY A 191 -9.12 -16.95 -9.20
N MET A 192 -9.52 -15.70 -8.99
CA MET A 192 -9.41 -14.66 -10.02
C MET A 192 -9.30 -13.28 -9.38
N GLN A 193 -8.58 -12.38 -10.04
CA GLN A 193 -8.59 -10.96 -9.73
C GLN A 193 -9.13 -10.15 -10.91
N PHE A 194 -9.89 -9.10 -10.60
CA PHE A 194 -10.35 -8.13 -11.59
C PHE A 194 -10.26 -6.69 -11.05
N ASP A 195 -10.13 -5.75 -11.97
CA ASP A 195 -9.88 -4.33 -11.76
C ASP A 195 -11.15 -3.55 -11.37
N ARG A 196 -11.69 -3.84 -10.21
CA ARG A 196 -12.79 -3.09 -9.56
C ARG A 196 -12.61 -3.14 -8.05
N GLY A 197 -12.49 -1.98 -7.43
CA GLY A 197 -12.41 -1.85 -5.98
C GLY A 197 -13.78 -1.65 -5.32
N TYR A 198 -13.78 -1.45 -4.01
CA TYR A 198 -15.00 -1.24 -3.24
C TYR A 198 -15.71 0.07 -3.64
N LEU A 199 -17.04 0.03 -3.67
CA LEU A 199 -17.88 1.20 -4.00
C LEU A 199 -17.88 2.28 -2.92
N SER A 200 -17.49 1.94 -1.69
CA SER A 200 -17.44 2.89 -0.59
C SER A 200 -16.33 2.52 0.41
N PRO A 201 -15.53 3.49 0.88
CA PRO A 201 -14.55 3.26 1.94
C PRO A 201 -15.17 2.76 3.25
N TYR A 202 -16.47 2.97 3.48
CA TYR A 202 -17.16 2.47 4.66
C TYR A 202 -17.34 0.95 4.69
N PHE A 203 -17.05 0.25 3.59
CA PHE A 203 -17.00 -1.21 3.57
C PHE A 203 -15.69 -1.78 4.13
N ILE A 204 -14.65 -0.97 4.29
CA ILE A 204 -13.32 -1.40 4.77
C ILE A 204 -13.45 -2.15 6.09
N THR A 205 -12.80 -3.31 6.17
CA THR A 205 -12.71 -4.15 7.38
C THR A 205 -11.33 -4.06 8.01
N ASN A 206 -10.30 -3.84 7.19
CA ASN A 206 -8.92 -3.65 7.62
C ASN A 206 -8.48 -2.21 7.33
N ALA A 207 -8.55 -1.35 8.35
CA ALA A 207 -8.23 0.07 8.21
C ALA A 207 -6.72 0.34 7.99
N GLU A 208 -5.84 -0.55 8.43
CA GLU A 208 -4.40 -0.40 8.24
C GLU A 208 -4.01 -0.57 6.76
N LYS A 209 -4.58 -1.58 6.10
CA LYS A 209 -4.34 -1.89 4.67
C LYS A 209 -5.35 -1.20 3.74
N MET A 210 -6.36 -0.52 4.28
CA MET A 210 -7.45 0.06 3.51
C MET A 210 -8.15 -0.97 2.62
N THR A 211 -8.33 -2.21 3.11
CA THR A 211 -8.95 -3.32 2.38
C THR A 211 -10.23 -3.81 3.03
N VAL A 212 -11.06 -4.45 2.23
CA VAL A 212 -12.18 -5.28 2.67
C VAL A 212 -11.73 -6.73 2.60
N GLU A 213 -11.74 -7.42 3.72
CA GLU A 213 -11.42 -8.85 3.82
C GLU A 213 -12.67 -9.60 4.28
N LEU A 214 -13.20 -10.48 3.42
CA LEU A 214 -14.39 -11.28 3.69
C LEU A 214 -14.02 -12.75 3.76
N SER A 215 -14.27 -13.41 4.89
CA SER A 215 -14.00 -14.83 5.09
C SER A 215 -15.25 -15.66 4.80
N SER A 216 -15.14 -16.63 3.89
CA SER A 216 -16.22 -17.52 3.45
C SER A 216 -17.50 -16.77 3.03
N PRO A 217 -17.40 -15.73 2.16
CA PRO A 217 -18.54 -14.93 1.76
C PRO A 217 -19.46 -15.67 0.79
N TYR A 218 -20.74 -15.26 0.79
CA TYR A 218 -21.61 -15.41 -0.36
C TYR A 218 -21.33 -14.32 -1.40
N ILE A 219 -21.55 -14.61 -2.68
CA ILE A 219 -21.29 -13.70 -3.80
C ILE A 219 -22.55 -13.61 -4.65
N LEU A 220 -23.17 -12.43 -4.67
CA LEU A 220 -24.31 -12.12 -5.53
C LEU A 220 -23.80 -11.48 -6.83
N LEU A 221 -24.19 -12.04 -7.96
CA LEU A 221 -23.85 -11.56 -9.30
C LEU A 221 -25.11 -11.03 -10.01
N PHE A 222 -25.09 -9.75 -10.38
CA PHE A 222 -26.22 -9.11 -11.04
C PHE A 222 -25.77 -8.32 -12.27
N ASP A 223 -26.43 -8.48 -13.40
CA ASP A 223 -26.02 -7.90 -14.69
C ASP A 223 -26.45 -6.45 -14.91
N LYS A 224 -27.28 -5.89 -14.02
CA LYS A 224 -27.81 -4.51 -14.10
C LYS A 224 -27.41 -3.68 -12.89
N LYS A 225 -27.86 -2.42 -12.89
CA LYS A 225 -27.71 -1.50 -11.76
C LYS A 225 -28.71 -1.80 -10.65
N ILE A 226 -28.26 -1.60 -9.41
CA ILE A 226 -29.11 -1.70 -8.21
C ILE A 226 -29.30 -0.30 -7.66
N THR A 227 -30.52 0.22 -7.80
CA THR A 227 -30.89 1.56 -7.29
C THR A 227 -31.88 1.49 -6.14
N ASN A 228 -32.69 0.42 -6.09
CA ASN A 228 -33.72 0.21 -5.11
C ASN A 228 -33.35 -0.94 -4.16
N LEU A 229 -33.29 -0.65 -2.87
CA LEU A 229 -32.97 -1.67 -1.87
C LEU A 229 -34.05 -2.76 -1.74
N LYS A 230 -35.32 -2.45 -2.04
CA LYS A 230 -36.43 -3.40 -1.88
C LYS A 230 -36.18 -4.69 -2.65
N ASP A 231 -35.55 -4.58 -3.81
CA ASP A 231 -35.29 -5.74 -4.68
C ASP A 231 -34.23 -6.69 -4.06
N LEU A 232 -33.37 -6.17 -3.18
CA LEU A 232 -32.36 -6.93 -2.45
C LEU A 232 -32.83 -7.51 -1.11
N LEU A 233 -33.94 -7.00 -0.55
CA LEU A 233 -34.38 -7.39 0.80
C LEU A 233 -34.50 -8.90 1.00
N PRO A 234 -35.10 -9.69 0.07
CA PRO A 234 -35.22 -11.13 0.27
C PRO A 234 -33.89 -11.86 0.41
N VAL A 235 -32.85 -11.43 -0.34
CA VAL A 235 -31.49 -11.99 -0.25
C VAL A 235 -30.82 -11.55 1.03
N LEU A 236 -30.91 -10.26 1.40
CA LEU A 236 -30.28 -9.72 2.59
C LEU A 236 -30.83 -10.36 3.88
N GLU A 237 -32.12 -10.62 3.95
CA GLU A 237 -32.75 -11.33 5.08
C GLU A 237 -32.28 -12.79 5.21
N GLN A 238 -32.06 -13.46 4.08
CA GLN A 238 -31.49 -14.79 4.08
C GLN A 238 -30.03 -14.78 4.53
N ILE A 239 -29.21 -13.84 4.03
CA ILE A 239 -27.81 -13.69 4.41
C ILE A 239 -27.68 -13.36 5.90
N GLN A 240 -28.51 -12.47 6.43
CA GLN A 240 -28.51 -12.13 7.85
C GLN A 240 -28.70 -13.36 8.75
N LYS A 241 -29.59 -14.28 8.36
CA LYS A 241 -29.80 -15.52 9.11
C LYS A 241 -28.61 -16.46 9.11
N THR A 242 -27.74 -16.40 8.09
CA THR A 242 -26.53 -17.24 8.02
C THR A 242 -25.38 -16.67 8.84
N GLY A 243 -25.35 -15.37 9.10
CA GLY A 243 -24.23 -14.66 9.73
C GLY A 243 -22.97 -14.57 8.87
N LYS A 244 -22.99 -15.06 7.62
CA LYS A 244 -21.85 -15.01 6.70
C LYS A 244 -21.79 -13.67 5.98
N PRO A 245 -20.58 -13.22 5.54
CA PRO A 245 -20.42 -12.03 4.72
C PRO A 245 -21.10 -12.18 3.35
N LEU A 246 -21.47 -11.04 2.74
CA LEU A 246 -21.97 -10.96 1.37
C LEU A 246 -21.11 -9.99 0.55
N LEU A 247 -20.65 -10.44 -0.62
CA LEU A 247 -20.16 -9.57 -1.68
C LEU A 247 -21.24 -9.42 -2.74
N ILE A 248 -21.54 -8.18 -3.15
CA ILE A 248 -22.40 -7.88 -4.28
C ILE A 248 -21.53 -7.39 -5.44
N ILE A 249 -21.64 -8.05 -6.59
CA ILE A 249 -21.01 -7.66 -7.85
C ILE A 249 -22.14 -7.33 -8.83
N ALA A 250 -22.32 -6.05 -9.14
CA ALA A 250 -23.38 -5.58 -10.02
C ALA A 250 -22.82 -4.57 -11.04
N GLU A 251 -23.60 -4.25 -12.09
CA GLU A 251 -23.18 -3.18 -13.01
C GLU A 251 -22.82 -1.90 -12.27
N ASP A 252 -23.66 -1.48 -11.35
CA ASP A 252 -23.44 -0.41 -10.39
C ASP A 252 -24.40 -0.55 -9.20
N ILE A 253 -24.06 0.09 -8.07
CA ILE A 253 -24.98 0.23 -6.94
C ILE A 253 -24.97 1.69 -6.54
N GLU A 254 -26.12 2.35 -6.64
CA GLU A 254 -26.22 3.80 -6.52
C GLU A 254 -27.33 4.21 -5.53
N GLY A 255 -27.33 5.49 -5.16
CA GLY A 255 -28.41 6.15 -4.45
C GLY A 255 -28.77 5.52 -3.10
N GLU A 256 -30.06 5.26 -2.90
CA GLU A 256 -30.61 4.74 -1.64
C GLU A 256 -30.08 3.33 -1.32
N ALA A 257 -29.89 2.49 -2.34
CA ALA A 257 -29.39 1.13 -2.17
C ALA A 257 -27.99 1.14 -1.55
N LEU A 258 -27.04 1.88 -2.12
CA LEU A 258 -25.67 1.97 -1.59
C LEU A 258 -25.64 2.57 -0.18
N ALA A 259 -26.37 3.66 0.04
CA ALA A 259 -26.43 4.32 1.35
C ALA A 259 -26.94 3.38 2.44
N THR A 260 -27.97 2.59 2.14
CA THR A 260 -28.54 1.66 3.11
C THR A 260 -27.63 0.45 3.37
N LEU A 261 -26.92 -0.08 2.36
CA LEU A 261 -25.91 -1.12 2.56
C LEU A 261 -24.80 -0.63 3.48
N VAL A 262 -24.30 0.59 3.28
CA VAL A 262 -23.29 1.24 4.13
C VAL A 262 -23.79 1.39 5.57
N VAL A 263 -25.02 1.89 5.78
CA VAL A 263 -25.60 2.05 7.12
C VAL A 263 -25.71 0.70 7.84
N ASN A 264 -26.18 -0.35 7.16
CA ASN A 264 -26.29 -1.68 7.77
C ASN A 264 -24.93 -2.29 8.11
N LYS A 265 -23.90 -2.04 7.27
CA LYS A 265 -22.51 -2.42 7.57
C LYS A 265 -22.00 -1.70 8.82
N LEU A 266 -22.16 -0.37 8.90
CA LEU A 266 -21.71 0.44 10.04
C LEU A 266 -22.42 0.08 11.35
N ARG A 267 -23.70 -0.33 11.27
CA ARG A 267 -24.46 -0.81 12.43
C ARG A 267 -24.13 -2.24 12.84
N GLY A 268 -23.28 -2.95 12.08
CA GLY A 268 -22.95 -4.35 12.34
C GLY A 268 -24.08 -5.34 12.10
N VAL A 269 -25.16 -4.92 11.41
CA VAL A 269 -26.31 -5.78 11.10
C VAL A 269 -25.97 -6.77 9.99
N LEU A 270 -25.18 -6.32 9.00
CA LEU A 270 -24.71 -7.11 7.86
C LEU A 270 -23.21 -6.92 7.66
N ASN A 271 -22.49 -8.01 7.45
CA ASN A 271 -21.12 -7.94 6.96
C ASN A 271 -21.16 -7.99 5.43
N ILE A 272 -21.12 -6.82 4.78
CA ILE A 272 -21.36 -6.69 3.35
C ILE A 272 -20.34 -5.77 2.70
N SER A 273 -20.03 -6.05 1.44
CA SER A 273 -19.33 -5.16 0.54
C SER A 273 -19.92 -5.20 -0.86
N ALA A 274 -19.63 -4.18 -1.64
CA ALA A 274 -20.15 -4.05 -2.99
C ALA A 274 -19.07 -3.50 -3.93
N VAL A 275 -19.02 -4.06 -5.13
CA VAL A 275 -18.11 -3.67 -6.21
C VAL A 275 -18.83 -3.61 -7.54
N LYS A 276 -18.28 -2.84 -8.50
CA LYS A 276 -18.78 -2.87 -9.88
C LYS A 276 -18.32 -4.13 -10.59
N ALA A 277 -19.18 -4.67 -11.45
CA ALA A 277 -18.81 -5.75 -12.34
C ALA A 277 -17.72 -5.30 -13.32
N PRO A 278 -16.73 -6.17 -13.62
CA PRO A 278 -15.67 -5.86 -14.57
C PRO A 278 -16.18 -5.83 -16.01
N GLY A 279 -15.57 -4.97 -16.84
CA GLY A 279 -15.92 -4.81 -18.25
C GLY A 279 -17.16 -3.97 -18.50
N PHE A 280 -17.59 -3.92 -19.77
CA PHE A 280 -18.76 -3.17 -20.26
C PHE A 280 -19.51 -4.00 -21.30
N GLY A 281 -20.83 -3.81 -21.41
CA GLY A 281 -21.68 -4.50 -22.41
C GLY A 281 -21.54 -6.02 -22.34
N ASP A 282 -21.42 -6.68 -23.49
CA ASP A 282 -21.33 -8.15 -23.56
C ASP A 282 -20.12 -8.73 -22.84
N ARG A 283 -19.01 -7.95 -22.75
CA ARG A 283 -17.84 -8.37 -21.98
C ARG A 283 -18.14 -8.45 -20.49
N ARG A 284 -18.91 -7.50 -19.96
CA ARG A 284 -19.34 -7.54 -18.56
C ARG A 284 -20.15 -8.79 -18.27
N LYS A 285 -21.11 -9.14 -19.17
CA LYS A 285 -21.90 -10.37 -19.05
C LYS A 285 -20.99 -11.60 -19.03
N ALA A 286 -20.05 -11.67 -19.99
CA ALA A 286 -19.10 -12.78 -20.07
C ALA A 286 -18.18 -12.90 -18.84
N MET A 287 -17.75 -11.77 -18.26
CA MET A 287 -16.94 -11.76 -17.03
C MET A 287 -17.76 -12.17 -15.81
N LEU A 288 -19.04 -11.75 -15.70
CA LEU A 288 -19.95 -12.20 -14.65
C LEU A 288 -20.18 -13.72 -14.72
N GLU A 289 -20.33 -14.28 -15.94
CA GLU A 289 -20.43 -15.72 -16.13
C GLU A 289 -19.14 -16.46 -15.70
N ASP A 290 -17.97 -15.91 -16.03
CA ASP A 290 -16.68 -16.48 -15.61
C ASP A 290 -16.58 -16.51 -14.07
N ILE A 291 -17.02 -15.44 -13.39
CA ILE A 291 -17.07 -15.38 -11.93
C ILE A 291 -18.11 -16.35 -11.36
N ALA A 292 -19.29 -16.48 -12.00
CA ALA A 292 -20.31 -17.43 -11.59
C ALA A 292 -19.79 -18.87 -11.62
N ILE A 293 -19.15 -19.26 -12.73
CA ILE A 293 -18.56 -20.59 -12.88
C ILE A 293 -17.46 -20.82 -11.84
N LEU A 294 -16.61 -19.82 -11.61
CA LEU A 294 -15.52 -19.90 -10.61
C LEU A 294 -16.06 -20.08 -9.19
N THR A 295 -17.16 -19.43 -8.85
CA THR A 295 -17.71 -19.39 -7.49
C THR A 295 -18.83 -20.38 -7.24
N GLY A 296 -19.27 -21.09 -8.31
CA GLY A 296 -20.39 -22.04 -8.23
C GLY A 296 -21.75 -21.38 -8.02
N GLY A 297 -21.89 -20.10 -8.43
CA GLY A 297 -23.14 -19.35 -8.39
C GLY A 297 -23.75 -19.17 -9.78
N GLU A 298 -24.80 -18.36 -9.84
CA GLU A 298 -25.48 -17.99 -11.08
C GLU A 298 -25.55 -16.46 -11.22
N VAL A 299 -25.50 -15.98 -12.47
CA VAL A 299 -25.75 -14.57 -12.75
C VAL A 299 -27.24 -14.31 -12.73
N ILE A 300 -27.70 -13.42 -11.86
CA ILE A 300 -29.07 -12.96 -11.84
C ILE A 300 -29.23 -11.96 -12.99
N SER A 301 -30.06 -12.31 -13.96
CA SER A 301 -30.32 -11.53 -15.17
C SER A 301 -31.80 -11.58 -15.53
N GLU A 302 -32.41 -10.40 -15.67
CA GLU A 302 -33.80 -10.29 -16.11
C GLU A 302 -33.99 -10.79 -17.54
N GLU A 303 -32.96 -10.71 -18.40
CA GLU A 303 -32.99 -11.28 -19.74
C GLU A 303 -33.17 -12.81 -19.72
N LEU A 304 -32.69 -13.46 -18.65
CA LEU A 304 -32.85 -14.89 -18.39
C LEU A 304 -34.11 -15.21 -17.54
N GLY A 305 -34.96 -14.20 -17.28
CA GLY A 305 -36.19 -14.35 -16.49
C GLY A 305 -35.96 -14.42 -14.97
N ARG A 306 -34.78 -14.02 -14.48
CA ARG A 306 -34.45 -13.99 -13.06
C ARG A 306 -34.35 -12.55 -12.53
N THR A 307 -35.06 -12.28 -11.44
CA THR A 307 -35.02 -10.97 -10.76
C THR A 307 -34.32 -11.07 -9.40
N LEU A 308 -33.84 -9.94 -8.88
CA LEU A 308 -33.22 -9.90 -7.54
C LEU A 308 -34.18 -10.37 -6.44
N GLU A 309 -35.47 -10.05 -6.56
CA GLU A 309 -36.49 -10.46 -5.59
C GLU A 309 -36.69 -11.99 -5.54
N SER A 310 -36.42 -12.67 -6.66
CA SER A 310 -36.54 -14.13 -6.76
C SER A 310 -35.27 -14.87 -6.36
N ALA A 311 -34.16 -14.13 -6.13
CA ALA A 311 -32.86 -14.71 -5.81
C ALA A 311 -32.87 -15.37 -4.42
N THR A 312 -32.21 -16.52 -4.34
CA THR A 312 -32.05 -17.31 -3.11
C THR A 312 -30.57 -17.55 -2.81
N ILE A 313 -30.26 -18.03 -1.61
CA ILE A 313 -28.88 -18.39 -1.23
C ILE A 313 -28.27 -19.44 -2.18
N GLN A 314 -29.10 -20.28 -2.79
CA GLN A 314 -28.64 -21.33 -3.70
C GLN A 314 -28.12 -20.78 -5.03
N ASP A 315 -28.56 -19.58 -5.42
CA ASP A 315 -28.10 -18.89 -6.64
C ASP A 315 -26.78 -18.15 -6.41
N LEU A 316 -26.35 -17.96 -5.14
CA LEU A 316 -25.18 -17.22 -4.78
C LEU A 316 -23.92 -18.07 -4.91
N GLY A 317 -22.87 -17.46 -5.50
CA GLY A 317 -21.53 -18.03 -5.47
C GLY A 317 -20.94 -18.01 -4.06
N GLN A 318 -19.87 -18.77 -3.87
CA GLN A 318 -19.11 -18.83 -2.62
C GLN A 318 -17.61 -18.88 -2.92
N ALA A 319 -16.80 -18.43 -1.96
CA ALA A 319 -15.36 -18.52 -1.99
C ALA A 319 -14.79 -18.72 -0.57
N SER A 320 -13.54 -19.13 -0.44
CA SER A 320 -12.88 -19.21 0.87
C SER A 320 -12.62 -17.84 1.44
N SER A 321 -12.13 -16.90 0.60
CA SER A 321 -11.98 -15.50 0.98
C SER A 321 -12.15 -14.57 -0.23
N VAL A 322 -12.48 -13.31 0.06
CA VAL A 322 -12.45 -12.22 -0.93
C VAL A 322 -11.73 -11.04 -0.33
N ILE A 323 -10.78 -10.49 -1.09
CA ILE A 323 -9.98 -9.32 -0.71
C ILE A 323 -10.27 -8.22 -1.74
N ILE A 324 -10.67 -7.03 -1.24
CA ILE A 324 -10.99 -5.89 -2.11
C ILE A 324 -10.17 -4.69 -1.63
N ASP A 325 -9.38 -4.13 -2.51
CA ASP A 325 -8.72 -2.84 -2.33
C ASP A 325 -9.49 -1.72 -3.05
N LYS A 326 -8.90 -0.54 -3.18
CA LYS A 326 -9.53 0.59 -3.88
C LYS A 326 -9.65 0.38 -5.40
N ASP A 327 -8.84 -0.49 -5.98
CA ASP A 327 -8.71 -0.69 -7.41
C ASP A 327 -9.13 -2.10 -7.87
N ASN A 328 -8.96 -3.12 -7.01
CA ASN A 328 -9.08 -4.53 -7.37
C ASN A 328 -9.98 -5.32 -6.43
N THR A 329 -10.54 -6.40 -6.96
CA THR A 329 -11.23 -7.47 -6.21
C THR A 329 -10.58 -8.80 -6.53
N THR A 330 -10.12 -9.51 -5.50
CA THR A 330 -9.52 -10.85 -5.60
C THR A 330 -10.42 -11.89 -4.93
N ILE A 331 -10.87 -12.87 -5.71
CA ILE A 331 -11.63 -14.03 -5.23
C ILE A 331 -10.65 -15.20 -5.07
N VAL A 332 -10.57 -15.77 -3.87
CA VAL A 332 -9.64 -16.83 -3.52
C VAL A 332 -10.41 -18.12 -3.26
N ASN A 333 -10.02 -19.19 -3.93
CA ASN A 333 -10.60 -20.52 -3.78
C ASN A 333 -12.11 -20.51 -3.91
N GLY A 334 -12.60 -20.18 -5.12
CA GLY A 334 -14.02 -20.22 -5.46
C GLY A 334 -14.58 -21.66 -5.35
N ALA A 335 -15.85 -21.76 -5.01
CA ALA A 335 -16.54 -23.04 -4.79
C ALA A 335 -17.02 -23.73 -6.08
N GLY A 336 -16.68 -23.18 -7.26
CA GLY A 336 -17.04 -23.76 -8.55
C GLY A 336 -16.40 -25.13 -8.79
N GLU A 337 -17.10 -25.98 -9.50
CA GLU A 337 -16.57 -27.29 -9.88
C GLU A 337 -15.44 -27.15 -10.93
N LYS A 338 -14.31 -27.77 -10.67
CA LYS A 338 -13.14 -27.71 -11.57
C LYS A 338 -13.46 -28.10 -13.01
N ALA A 339 -14.30 -29.11 -13.20
CA ALA A 339 -14.75 -29.54 -14.53
C ALA A 339 -15.44 -28.43 -15.33
N ASN A 340 -16.25 -27.59 -14.65
CA ASN A 340 -16.95 -26.47 -15.28
C ASN A 340 -15.96 -25.32 -15.60
N ILE A 341 -15.00 -25.08 -14.70
CA ILE A 341 -13.93 -24.09 -14.92
C ILE A 341 -13.07 -24.50 -16.13
N ASP A 342 -12.63 -25.77 -16.20
CA ASP A 342 -11.83 -26.30 -17.31
C ASP A 342 -12.61 -26.26 -18.63
N ALA A 343 -13.91 -26.56 -18.61
CA ALA A 343 -14.78 -26.44 -19.79
C ALA A 343 -14.87 -24.99 -20.28
N ARG A 344 -15.01 -24.03 -19.37
CA ARG A 344 -15.03 -22.60 -19.70
C ARG A 344 -13.68 -22.11 -20.26
N VAL A 345 -12.58 -22.53 -19.68
CA VAL A 345 -11.21 -22.26 -20.19
C VAL A 345 -11.06 -22.78 -21.63
N ASN A 346 -11.52 -23.99 -21.92
CA ASN A 346 -11.47 -24.55 -23.26
C ASN A 346 -12.38 -23.81 -24.25
N GLN A 347 -13.55 -23.35 -23.82
CA GLN A 347 -14.44 -22.51 -24.62
C GLN A 347 -13.78 -21.18 -25.00
N ILE A 348 -13.12 -20.50 -24.04
CA ILE A 348 -12.39 -19.25 -24.31
C ILE A 348 -11.21 -19.50 -25.28
N LYS A 349 -10.47 -20.60 -25.13
CA LYS A 349 -9.40 -20.99 -26.07
C LYS A 349 -9.91 -21.19 -27.49
N ALA A 350 -11.07 -21.82 -27.66
CA ALA A 350 -11.71 -21.97 -28.96
C ALA A 350 -12.09 -20.61 -29.57
N GLN A 351 -12.68 -19.71 -28.79
CA GLN A 351 -12.99 -18.35 -29.23
C GLN A 351 -11.74 -17.56 -29.66
N ILE A 352 -10.61 -17.72 -28.95
CA ILE A 352 -9.33 -17.10 -29.33
C ILE A 352 -8.86 -17.62 -30.70
N ALA A 353 -9.05 -18.90 -30.99
CA ALA A 353 -8.64 -19.50 -32.27
C ALA A 353 -9.53 -19.07 -33.44
N GLU A 354 -10.81 -18.80 -33.18
CA GLU A 354 -11.81 -18.46 -34.20
C GLU A 354 -11.85 -16.95 -34.50
N THR A 355 -11.49 -16.08 -33.54
CA THR A 355 -11.59 -14.63 -33.72
C THR A 355 -10.59 -14.11 -34.73
N THR A 356 -11.07 -13.24 -35.63
CA THR A 356 -10.24 -12.53 -36.63
C THR A 356 -9.82 -11.14 -36.16
N SER A 357 -10.40 -10.63 -35.05
CA SER A 357 -10.10 -9.33 -34.47
C SER A 357 -8.94 -9.46 -33.49
N ASP A 358 -7.86 -8.73 -33.73
CA ASP A 358 -6.70 -8.71 -32.82
C ASP A 358 -7.07 -8.14 -31.44
N TYR A 359 -7.95 -7.14 -31.39
CA TYR A 359 -8.46 -6.57 -30.15
C TYR A 359 -9.30 -7.56 -29.35
N ASP A 360 -10.20 -8.31 -30.00
CA ASP A 360 -11.00 -9.33 -29.31
C ASP A 360 -10.13 -10.51 -28.86
N ARG A 361 -9.13 -10.87 -29.66
CA ARG A 361 -8.13 -11.88 -29.28
C ARG A 361 -7.38 -11.49 -28.01
N GLU A 362 -6.90 -10.25 -27.92
CA GLU A 362 -6.24 -9.74 -26.73
C GLU A 362 -7.15 -9.81 -25.50
N LYS A 363 -8.41 -9.37 -25.60
CA LYS A 363 -9.37 -9.38 -24.50
C LYS A 363 -9.80 -10.79 -24.08
N LEU A 364 -9.88 -11.73 -25.01
CA LEU A 364 -10.10 -13.13 -24.69
C LEU A 364 -8.88 -13.76 -24.00
N GLN A 365 -7.66 -13.39 -24.40
CA GLN A 365 -6.43 -13.81 -23.73
C GLN A 365 -6.34 -13.28 -22.28
N GLU A 366 -6.71 -12.01 -22.03
CA GLU A 366 -6.81 -11.46 -20.68
C GLU A 366 -7.80 -12.28 -19.82
N ARG A 367 -8.99 -12.59 -20.34
CA ARG A 367 -9.98 -13.41 -19.63
C ARG A 367 -9.46 -14.81 -19.33
N LEU A 368 -8.81 -15.42 -20.34
CA LEU A 368 -8.20 -16.75 -20.18
C LEU A 368 -7.15 -16.74 -19.06
N ALA A 369 -6.25 -15.76 -19.07
CA ALA A 369 -5.21 -15.62 -18.05
C ALA A 369 -5.82 -15.46 -16.64
N LYS A 370 -6.85 -14.62 -16.49
CA LYS A 370 -7.55 -14.40 -15.20
C LYS A 370 -8.24 -15.67 -14.68
N LEU A 371 -8.84 -16.47 -15.55
CA LEU A 371 -9.59 -17.68 -15.14
C LEU A 371 -8.67 -18.89 -14.93
N SER A 372 -7.62 -19.03 -15.75
CA SER A 372 -6.73 -20.21 -15.72
C SER A 372 -5.50 -20.05 -14.83
N GLY A 373 -5.15 -18.82 -14.45
CA GLY A 373 -3.94 -18.52 -13.67
C GLY A 373 -4.01 -18.97 -12.22
N GLY A 374 -5.20 -19.07 -11.66
CA GLY A 374 -5.39 -19.33 -10.24
C GLY A 374 -4.88 -18.20 -9.34
N VAL A 375 -4.86 -18.44 -8.05
CA VAL A 375 -4.31 -17.56 -7.02
C VAL A 375 -3.31 -18.33 -6.17
N ALA A 376 -2.07 -17.83 -6.08
CA ALA A 376 -1.12 -18.34 -5.10
C ALA A 376 -1.42 -17.73 -3.74
N VAL A 377 -1.67 -18.56 -2.74
CA VAL A 377 -1.94 -18.15 -1.36
C VAL A 377 -0.73 -18.47 -0.52
N ILE A 378 -0.02 -17.44 -0.07
CA ILE A 378 1.06 -17.57 0.91
C ILE A 378 0.41 -17.48 2.28
N LYS A 379 0.44 -18.58 3.03
CA LYS A 379 -0.03 -18.64 4.41
C LYS A 379 1.17 -18.47 5.34
N VAL A 380 1.14 -17.42 6.14
CA VAL A 380 2.21 -17.05 7.05
C VAL A 380 1.94 -17.64 8.43
N GLY A 381 2.88 -18.41 8.95
CA GLY A 381 2.80 -19.03 10.28
C GLY A 381 3.73 -18.38 11.30
N ALA A 382 3.26 -18.25 12.55
CA ALA A 382 4.06 -17.77 13.67
C ALA A 382 3.56 -18.34 15.01
N ALA A 383 4.36 -18.19 16.07
CA ALA A 383 4.02 -18.69 17.40
C ALA A 383 3.06 -17.75 18.16
N THR A 384 3.07 -16.45 17.83
CA THR A 384 2.23 -15.44 18.47
C THR A 384 1.54 -14.57 17.43
N GLU A 385 0.40 -13.98 17.79
CA GLU A 385 -0.35 -13.07 16.92
C GLU A 385 0.47 -11.83 16.49
N THR A 386 1.25 -11.28 17.43
CA THR A 386 2.13 -10.13 17.15
C THR A 386 3.21 -10.48 16.13
N GLU A 387 3.85 -11.64 16.26
CA GLU A 387 4.83 -12.13 15.29
C GLU A 387 4.19 -12.44 13.94
N MET A 388 3.00 -13.03 13.95
CA MET A 388 2.22 -13.34 12.75
C MET A 388 1.96 -12.08 11.92
N LYS A 389 1.49 -11.02 12.58
CA LYS A 389 1.19 -9.75 11.93
C LYS A 389 2.44 -9.10 11.35
N GLU A 390 3.52 -9.01 12.12
CA GLU A 390 4.81 -8.46 11.66
C GLU A 390 5.33 -9.23 10.43
N LYS A 391 5.28 -10.55 10.49
CA LYS A 391 5.74 -11.39 9.39
C LYS A 391 4.86 -11.28 8.15
N LYS A 392 3.53 -11.17 8.32
CA LYS A 392 2.58 -10.95 7.22
C LYS A 392 2.86 -9.62 6.52
N ASP A 393 3.04 -8.53 7.28
CA ASP A 393 3.36 -7.22 6.72
C ASP A 393 4.68 -7.26 5.92
N ARG A 394 5.70 -7.93 6.43
CA ARG A 394 6.99 -8.13 5.76
C ARG A 394 6.88 -8.95 4.46
N VAL A 395 6.01 -9.96 4.42
CA VAL A 395 5.72 -10.73 3.19
C VAL A 395 4.96 -9.88 2.18
N ASP A 396 3.99 -9.06 2.62
CA ASP A 396 3.25 -8.14 1.74
C ASP A 396 4.17 -7.09 1.11
N ASP A 397 5.08 -6.49 1.90
CA ASP A 397 6.09 -5.53 1.40
C ASP A 397 7.00 -6.19 0.36
N ALA A 398 7.52 -7.38 0.68
CA ALA A 398 8.39 -8.13 -0.24
C ALA A 398 7.69 -8.54 -1.53
N LEU A 399 6.41 -8.91 -1.47
CA LEU A 399 5.59 -9.21 -2.64
C LEU A 399 5.38 -7.96 -3.51
N SER A 400 5.09 -6.82 -2.88
CA SER A 400 4.88 -5.55 -3.57
C SER A 400 6.16 -5.05 -4.25
N ALA A 401 7.30 -5.11 -3.56
CA ALA A 401 8.62 -4.79 -4.13
C ALA A 401 8.96 -5.72 -5.31
N THR A 402 8.63 -7.00 -5.19
CA THR A 402 8.88 -7.96 -6.27
C THR A 402 8.04 -7.66 -7.52
N LYS A 403 6.76 -7.33 -7.35
CA LYS A 403 5.90 -6.87 -8.45
C LYS A 403 6.45 -5.59 -9.09
N ALA A 404 6.85 -4.61 -8.29
CA ALA A 404 7.46 -3.37 -8.76
C ALA A 404 8.75 -3.62 -9.57
N ALA A 405 9.58 -4.61 -9.16
CA ALA A 405 10.78 -5.01 -9.88
C ALA A 405 10.47 -5.67 -11.24
N VAL A 406 9.42 -6.47 -11.30
CA VAL A 406 8.98 -7.09 -12.57
C VAL A 406 8.43 -6.04 -13.53
N GLU A 407 7.74 -5.01 -13.02
CA GLU A 407 7.14 -3.94 -13.84
C GLU A 407 8.17 -2.97 -14.43
N GLU A 408 9.09 -2.45 -13.63
CA GLU A 408 10.01 -1.38 -14.05
C GLU A 408 11.50 -1.78 -14.02
N GLY A 409 11.81 -3.02 -13.65
CA GLY A 409 13.19 -3.51 -13.52
C GLY A 409 13.82 -3.15 -12.17
N ILE A 410 15.11 -3.44 -12.08
CA ILE A 410 15.92 -3.32 -10.86
C ILE A 410 17.17 -2.47 -11.08
N VAL A 411 17.64 -1.88 -9.99
CA VAL A 411 18.93 -1.18 -9.87
C VAL A 411 19.72 -1.73 -8.70
N ILE A 412 20.94 -1.27 -8.52
CA ILE A 412 21.72 -1.55 -7.30
C ILE A 412 21.03 -0.96 -6.08
N GLY A 413 20.96 -1.74 -5.01
CA GLY A 413 20.18 -1.38 -3.81
C GLY A 413 20.95 -0.57 -2.78
N GLY A 414 20.34 -0.47 -1.59
CA GLY A 414 20.96 0.16 -0.42
C GLY A 414 21.19 1.65 -0.56
N GLY A 415 20.42 2.35 -1.39
CA GLY A 415 20.54 3.78 -1.68
C GLY A 415 21.73 4.14 -2.59
N ALA A 416 22.46 3.16 -3.12
CA ALA A 416 23.61 3.41 -4.00
C ALA A 416 23.15 3.90 -5.39
N ALA A 417 22.02 3.41 -5.92
CA ALA A 417 21.50 3.82 -7.23
C ALA A 417 21.24 5.32 -7.33
N LEU A 418 20.68 5.94 -6.30
CA LEU A 418 20.44 7.39 -6.24
C LEU A 418 21.74 8.19 -6.36
N ILE A 419 22.82 7.73 -5.70
CA ILE A 419 24.13 8.37 -5.75
C ILE A 419 24.76 8.22 -7.14
N LYS A 420 24.64 7.04 -7.76
CA LYS A 420 25.18 6.79 -9.11
C LYS A 420 24.38 7.54 -10.19
N ALA A 421 23.07 7.65 -10.05
CA ALA A 421 22.23 8.45 -10.95
C ALA A 421 22.63 9.94 -10.89
N LYS A 422 22.82 10.48 -9.69
CA LYS A 422 23.31 11.87 -9.50
C LYS A 422 24.60 12.12 -10.27
N ALA A 423 25.56 11.19 -10.23
CA ALA A 423 26.87 11.38 -10.86
C ALA A 423 26.78 11.51 -12.40
N LYS A 424 25.70 11.06 -13.01
CA LYS A 424 25.50 11.06 -14.47
C LYS A 424 24.69 12.25 -14.99
N ILE A 425 23.98 12.97 -14.14
CA ILE A 425 23.20 14.14 -14.54
C ILE A 425 24.10 15.38 -14.64
N LYS A 426 23.79 16.22 -15.63
CA LYS A 426 24.39 17.56 -15.77
C LYS A 426 23.25 18.53 -16.07
N LEU A 427 22.99 19.45 -15.15
CA LEU A 427 21.97 20.46 -15.29
C LEU A 427 22.66 21.82 -15.45
N ASP A 428 22.35 22.50 -16.56
CA ASP A 428 22.81 23.87 -16.79
C ASP A 428 21.77 24.85 -16.23
N LEU A 429 21.79 25.03 -14.90
CA LEU A 429 20.88 25.90 -14.17
C LEU A 429 21.65 27.04 -13.52
N GLN A 430 21.00 28.19 -13.33
CA GLN A 430 21.59 29.38 -12.75
C GLN A 430 20.74 29.93 -11.60
N GLY A 431 21.35 30.77 -10.74
CA GLY A 431 20.63 31.41 -9.65
C GLY A 431 19.98 30.41 -8.68
N ASP A 432 18.78 30.71 -8.25
CA ASP A 432 18.08 29.95 -7.24
C ASP A 432 17.55 28.58 -7.77
N GLU A 433 17.37 28.44 -9.10
CA GLU A 433 17.10 27.12 -9.70
C GLU A 433 18.30 26.16 -9.50
N ALA A 434 19.54 26.65 -9.66
CA ALA A 434 20.74 25.84 -9.40
C ALA A 434 20.83 25.44 -7.92
N ILE A 435 20.42 26.33 -7.00
CA ILE A 435 20.33 26.00 -5.57
C ILE A 435 19.31 24.88 -5.35
N GLY A 436 18.15 24.96 -6.00
CA GLY A 436 17.10 23.93 -5.92
C GLY A 436 17.60 22.55 -6.37
N ALA A 437 18.29 22.48 -7.49
CA ALA A 437 18.91 21.24 -7.97
C ALA A 437 19.94 20.69 -6.98
N ALA A 438 20.81 21.54 -6.46
CA ALA A 438 21.83 21.15 -5.49
C ALA A 438 21.25 20.63 -4.17
N ILE A 439 20.08 21.12 -3.74
CA ILE A 439 19.36 20.62 -2.57
C ILE A 439 18.97 19.15 -2.79
N VAL A 440 18.32 18.84 -3.92
CA VAL A 440 17.93 17.46 -4.25
C VAL A 440 19.17 16.57 -4.36
N GLU A 441 20.19 16.98 -5.11
CA GLU A 441 21.42 16.20 -5.28
C GLU A 441 22.13 15.86 -3.97
N ARG A 442 22.12 16.77 -2.98
CA ARG A 442 22.68 16.50 -1.65
C ARG A 442 21.82 15.50 -0.87
N ALA A 443 20.50 15.63 -0.98
CA ALA A 443 19.56 14.79 -0.27
C ALA A 443 19.61 13.32 -0.73
N LEU A 444 20.01 13.04 -1.98
CA LEU A 444 20.14 11.66 -2.50
C LEU A 444 21.13 10.79 -1.71
N ARG A 445 22.01 11.38 -0.93
CA ARG A 445 22.93 10.67 -0.03
C ARG A 445 22.27 10.17 1.25
N ALA A 446 21.10 10.71 1.59
CA ALA A 446 20.48 10.48 2.89
C ALA A 446 20.08 9.01 3.12
N PRO A 447 19.54 8.25 2.15
CA PRO A 447 19.21 6.84 2.35
C PRO A 447 20.43 5.99 2.70
N LEU A 448 21.49 6.00 1.88
CA LEU A 448 22.72 5.26 2.16
C LEU A 448 23.37 5.69 3.48
N ARG A 449 23.35 7.00 3.75
CA ARG A 449 23.86 7.56 5.00
C ARG A 449 23.13 6.97 6.21
N GLN A 450 21.79 6.91 6.16
CA GLN A 450 20.98 6.39 7.26
C GLN A 450 21.17 4.88 7.44
N ILE A 451 21.31 4.12 6.35
CA ILE A 451 21.60 2.67 6.40
C ILE A 451 22.93 2.42 7.10
N ALA A 452 23.98 3.21 6.75
CA ALA A 452 25.30 3.11 7.38
C ALA A 452 25.28 3.48 8.86
N GLU A 453 24.58 4.58 9.22
CA GLU A 453 24.39 5.01 10.61
C GLU A 453 23.69 3.94 11.46
N ASN A 454 22.60 3.36 10.96
CA ASN A 454 21.88 2.28 11.64
C ASN A 454 22.73 1.03 11.83
N ALA A 455 23.67 0.79 10.92
CA ALA A 455 24.61 -0.32 11.00
C ALA A 455 25.84 -0.03 11.90
N GLY A 456 25.99 1.21 12.39
CA GLY A 456 27.09 1.61 13.28
C GLY A 456 28.39 1.99 12.58
N PHE A 457 28.30 2.32 11.28
CA PHE A 457 29.46 2.76 10.48
C PHE A 457 29.49 4.29 10.31
N ASP A 458 30.67 4.85 10.04
CA ASP A 458 30.79 6.25 9.66
C ASP A 458 30.14 6.49 8.30
N ALA A 459 28.98 7.13 8.33
CA ALA A 459 28.18 7.37 7.15
C ALA A 459 28.86 8.30 6.13
N GLY A 460 29.70 9.24 6.59
CA GLY A 460 30.47 10.12 5.71
C GLY A 460 31.49 9.34 4.88
N VAL A 461 32.21 8.42 5.52
CA VAL A 461 33.19 7.54 4.87
C VAL A 461 32.49 6.60 3.87
N VAL A 462 31.38 5.99 4.28
CA VAL A 462 30.63 5.06 3.41
C VAL A 462 30.13 5.78 2.15
N VAL A 463 29.46 6.92 2.31
CA VAL A 463 28.92 7.69 1.17
C VAL A 463 30.05 8.11 0.23
N ASN A 464 31.14 8.67 0.77
CA ASN A 464 32.28 9.10 -0.04
C ASN A 464 32.92 7.94 -0.82
N SER A 465 33.04 6.77 -0.18
CA SER A 465 33.61 5.57 -0.83
C SER A 465 32.74 5.08 -1.98
N VAL A 466 31.41 5.05 -1.81
CA VAL A 466 30.46 4.66 -2.86
C VAL A 466 30.41 5.69 -3.99
N GLU A 467 30.44 7.00 -3.70
CA GLU A 467 30.48 8.07 -4.72
C GLU A 467 31.72 7.96 -5.63
N ASN A 468 32.88 7.67 -5.05
CA ASN A 468 34.18 7.65 -5.75
C ASN A 468 34.55 6.25 -6.26
N ALA A 469 33.72 5.23 -6.07
CA ALA A 469 33.97 3.89 -6.57
C ALA A 469 33.99 3.87 -8.12
N LYS A 470 35.02 3.24 -8.69
CA LYS A 470 35.23 3.15 -10.15
C LYS A 470 34.17 2.27 -10.84
N ASP A 471 33.79 1.17 -10.19
CA ASP A 471 32.72 0.31 -10.68
C ASP A 471 31.36 0.89 -10.29
N GLU A 472 30.50 1.07 -11.29
CA GLU A 472 29.15 1.63 -11.11
C GLU A 472 28.25 0.75 -10.24
N ASN A 473 28.53 -0.55 -10.15
CA ASN A 473 27.78 -1.49 -9.33
C ASN A 473 28.29 -1.60 -7.89
N THR A 474 29.34 -0.87 -7.53
CA THR A 474 29.85 -0.86 -6.15
C THR A 474 28.92 -0.10 -5.22
N GLY A 475 28.53 -0.76 -4.14
CA GLY A 475 27.80 -0.20 -3.01
C GLY A 475 28.34 -0.73 -1.67
N PHE A 476 27.58 -0.51 -0.60
CA PHE A 476 27.94 -0.91 0.74
C PHE A 476 26.96 -1.95 1.30
N ASP A 477 27.44 -3.16 1.56
CA ASP A 477 26.70 -4.20 2.29
C ASP A 477 26.75 -3.88 3.79
N ALA A 478 25.71 -3.21 4.28
CA ALA A 478 25.61 -2.80 5.67
C ALA A 478 25.41 -3.97 6.66
N ALA A 479 24.99 -5.14 6.17
CA ALA A 479 24.89 -6.34 7.01
C ALA A 479 26.27 -6.88 7.36
N LYS A 480 27.21 -6.89 6.37
CA LYS A 480 28.57 -7.39 6.54
C LYS A 480 29.59 -6.30 6.87
N GLY A 481 29.33 -5.04 6.48
CA GLY A 481 30.26 -3.93 6.64
C GLY A 481 31.32 -3.86 5.54
N GLU A 482 30.99 -4.30 4.33
CA GLU A 482 31.93 -4.45 3.21
C GLU A 482 31.45 -3.71 1.97
N TYR A 483 32.39 -3.24 1.14
CA TYR A 483 32.09 -2.71 -0.19
C TYR A 483 32.08 -3.85 -1.20
N VAL A 484 30.95 -4.02 -1.90
CA VAL A 484 30.71 -5.16 -2.78
C VAL A 484 30.10 -4.71 -4.11
N ASN A 485 30.17 -5.60 -5.12
CA ASN A 485 29.32 -5.47 -6.29
C ASN A 485 27.87 -5.85 -5.86
N MET A 486 26.99 -4.86 -5.82
CA MET A 486 25.64 -5.01 -5.30
C MET A 486 24.80 -5.98 -6.13
N LEU A 487 24.98 -6.00 -7.45
CA LEU A 487 24.26 -6.92 -8.34
C LEU A 487 24.66 -8.37 -8.08
N GLU A 488 25.96 -8.64 -7.97
CA GLU A 488 26.48 -9.98 -7.70
C GLU A 488 26.11 -10.47 -6.29
N SER A 489 26.08 -9.54 -5.33
CA SER A 489 25.69 -9.82 -3.95
C SER A 489 24.18 -9.93 -3.76
N GLY A 490 23.37 -9.63 -4.80
CA GLY A 490 21.92 -9.70 -4.74
C GLY A 490 21.27 -8.56 -3.93
N ILE A 491 22.01 -7.46 -3.66
CA ILE A 491 21.47 -6.28 -2.98
C ILE A 491 20.95 -5.33 -4.05
N ILE A 492 19.68 -5.49 -4.37
CA ILE A 492 19.02 -4.84 -5.50
C ILE A 492 17.67 -4.27 -5.08
N ASP A 493 17.33 -3.10 -5.62
CA ASP A 493 16.07 -2.39 -5.34
C ASP A 493 15.26 -2.22 -6.62
N PRO A 494 13.91 -2.25 -6.55
CA PRO A 494 13.05 -1.96 -7.70
C PRO A 494 13.17 -0.47 -8.10
N VAL A 495 13.31 -0.20 -9.39
CA VAL A 495 13.36 1.19 -9.91
C VAL A 495 12.11 1.97 -9.55
N LYS A 496 10.93 1.34 -9.63
CA LYS A 496 9.65 1.94 -9.27
C LYS A 496 9.65 2.47 -7.84
N VAL A 497 10.20 1.70 -6.90
CA VAL A 497 10.29 2.08 -5.47
C VAL A 497 11.17 3.33 -5.30
N GLU A 498 12.38 3.33 -5.84
CA GLU A 498 13.30 4.47 -5.75
C GLU A 498 12.74 5.74 -6.40
N ARG A 499 12.13 5.58 -7.58
CA ARG A 499 11.52 6.66 -8.34
C ARG A 499 10.33 7.29 -7.61
N VAL A 500 9.41 6.47 -7.11
CA VAL A 500 8.22 6.92 -6.40
C VAL A 500 8.59 7.59 -5.08
N ALA A 501 9.54 7.02 -4.33
CA ALA A 501 10.05 7.60 -3.10
C ALA A 501 10.63 9.00 -3.33
N LEU A 502 11.44 9.18 -4.38
CA LEU A 502 12.03 10.48 -4.73
C LEU A 502 10.96 11.49 -5.16
N LEU A 503 10.03 11.11 -6.06
CA LEU A 503 8.98 12.00 -6.56
C LEU A 503 8.08 12.51 -5.43
N ASN A 504 7.61 11.62 -4.54
CA ASN A 504 6.75 11.98 -3.43
C ASN A 504 7.51 12.85 -2.41
N ALA A 505 8.77 12.55 -2.14
CA ALA A 505 9.61 13.34 -1.24
C ALA A 505 9.83 14.76 -1.75
N VAL A 506 10.20 14.93 -3.03
CA VAL A 506 10.40 16.26 -3.67
C VAL A 506 9.08 17.04 -3.71
N SER A 507 7.98 16.39 -4.06
CA SER A 507 6.66 17.03 -4.13
C SER A 507 6.27 17.67 -2.79
N VAL A 508 6.32 16.93 -1.71
CA VAL A 508 5.90 17.46 -0.38
C VAL A 508 6.94 18.42 0.19
N ALA A 509 8.23 18.12 0.08
CA ALA A 509 9.26 19.03 0.56
C ALA A 509 9.22 20.40 -0.16
N SER A 510 8.95 20.43 -1.46
CA SER A 510 8.80 21.67 -2.22
C SER A 510 7.58 22.49 -1.78
N MET A 511 6.46 21.84 -1.45
CA MET A 511 5.29 22.52 -0.90
C MET A 511 5.58 23.13 0.48
N LEU A 512 6.25 22.39 1.37
CA LEU A 512 6.67 22.89 2.67
C LEU A 512 7.61 24.09 2.55
N LEU A 513 8.55 24.08 1.60
CA LEU A 513 9.49 25.17 1.36
C LEU A 513 8.81 26.43 0.80
N THR A 514 7.77 26.28 0.00
CA THR A 514 6.98 27.42 -0.56
C THR A 514 5.90 27.91 0.37
N THR A 515 5.68 27.28 1.54
CA THR A 515 4.71 27.72 2.53
C THR A 515 5.17 29.01 3.19
N GLU A 516 4.31 30.05 3.17
CA GLU A 516 4.57 31.37 3.80
C GLU A 516 3.74 31.57 5.05
N ALA A 517 2.57 30.95 5.14
CA ALA A 517 1.70 31.08 6.30
C ALA A 517 1.08 29.72 6.66
N THR A 518 0.88 29.51 7.96
CA THR A 518 0.12 28.38 8.52
C THR A 518 -1.09 28.89 9.29
N ILE A 519 -2.20 28.19 9.18
CA ILE A 519 -3.44 28.51 9.89
C ILE A 519 -3.86 27.27 10.68
N SER A 520 -3.83 27.37 12.02
CA SER A 520 -4.16 26.26 12.90
C SER A 520 -5.29 26.63 13.88
N GLU A 521 -5.97 25.64 14.42
CA GLU A 521 -6.94 25.84 15.48
C GLU A 521 -6.21 26.03 16.81
N ILE A 522 -6.65 27.05 17.59
CA ILE A 522 -6.17 27.21 18.95
C ILE A 522 -6.85 26.14 19.79
N LYS A 523 -6.07 25.23 20.36
CA LYS A 523 -6.59 24.26 21.35
C LYS A 523 -6.95 25.03 22.62
N GLU A 524 -8.23 25.20 22.89
CA GLU A 524 -8.67 25.66 24.21
C GLU A 524 -8.36 24.57 25.23
N ASP A 525 -7.56 24.88 26.25
CA ASP A 525 -7.44 24.04 27.44
C ASP A 525 -8.83 23.95 28.05
N LYS A 526 -9.56 22.88 27.81
CA LYS A 526 -10.81 22.63 28.54
C LYS A 526 -10.42 22.57 30.01
N PRO A 527 -10.95 23.49 30.88
CA PRO A 527 -10.71 23.38 32.28
C PRO A 527 -11.18 22.01 32.73
N THR A 528 -10.28 21.22 33.31
CA THR A 528 -10.61 19.98 34.01
C THR A 528 -11.70 20.33 35.03
N MET A 529 -12.95 19.92 34.78
CA MET A 529 -13.98 20.00 35.81
C MET A 529 -13.43 19.25 37.02
N PRO A 530 -13.42 19.91 38.21
CA PRO A 530 -13.01 19.19 39.41
C PRO A 530 -13.97 18.01 39.60
N ASP A 531 -13.38 16.87 39.84
CA ASP A 531 -14.07 15.62 40.12
C ASP A 531 -14.99 15.79 41.34
N MET A 532 -16.31 15.94 41.12
CA MET A 532 -17.32 16.06 42.15
C MET A 532 -17.75 14.71 42.72
N SER A 533 -16.92 13.69 42.66
CA SER A 533 -17.18 12.36 43.25
C SER A 533 -17.01 12.32 44.78
N GLY A 534 -16.63 13.44 45.42
CA GLY A 534 -16.32 13.50 46.85
C GLY A 534 -17.45 14.04 47.77
N MET A 535 -18.65 14.37 47.26
CA MET A 535 -19.67 15.02 48.08
C MET A 535 -21.01 14.28 48.09
N GLY A 536 -20.95 13.01 48.48
CA GLY A 536 -22.10 12.11 48.61
C GLY A 536 -22.12 11.35 49.93
N GLY A 537 -21.98 12.04 51.06
CA GLY A 537 -21.97 11.36 52.35
C GLY A 537 -22.29 12.25 53.54
N MET A 538 -23.50 12.78 53.63
CA MET A 538 -24.05 13.20 54.93
C MET A 538 -25.55 13.53 54.80
N GLY A 539 -26.39 12.65 55.31
CA GLY A 539 -27.83 12.88 55.31
C GLY A 539 -28.66 11.72 55.80
N GLY A 540 -28.27 11.12 56.88
CA GLY A 540 -29.13 10.24 57.65
C GLY A 540 -29.35 10.78 59.04
N MET A 541 -30.51 11.33 59.35
CA MET A 541 -31.11 11.26 60.71
C MET A 541 -32.41 12.06 60.77
N GLY A 542 -33.38 11.38 61.35
CA GLY A 542 -34.63 11.96 61.84
C GLY A 542 -35.85 11.47 61.06
N GLY A 543 -36.71 10.63 61.53
CA GLY A 543 -37.10 10.26 62.87
C GLY A 543 -38.54 10.71 63.10
N MET A 544 -39.38 9.73 63.41
CA MET A 544 -40.64 9.88 64.18
C MET A 544 -41.74 10.79 63.65
N MET A 545 -42.78 10.31 63.16
CA MET A 545 -44.09 10.00 63.76
C MET A 545 -45.01 9.36 62.75
#